data_5410ae88dd5a1d989d0d272c7313dc17
#
_entry.id   5410ae88dd5a1d989d0d272c7313dc17
#
_cell.length_a   1.000
_cell.length_b   1.000
_cell.length_c   1.000
_cell.angle_alpha   90.00
_cell.angle_beta   90.00
_cell.angle_gamma   90.00
#
_symmetry.space_group_name_H-M   'P 1'
#
loop_
_entity.id
_entity.type
_entity.pdbx_description
1 polymer ?
#
loop_
_entity_poly.entity_id
_entity_poly.type
_entity_poly.pdbx_seq_one_letter_code
_entity_poly.pdbx_strand_id
1 'polypeptide(L)'
;LSSGLSVYFGVLADAPQGELPVLCGYAGVKIGLDSDVMTMGVLPDFRGRGLGRALMEALLELARQRGSERVFLEVRASNTPAITLYEQSGFERVGVTKAYFRNPREDAVNMRLVIGA
;
A
#
# COMPACT_ATOMS: atom_id res chain seq x y z
N LEU A 1 3.69 -13.25 -20.01
CA LEU A 1 3.10 -13.11 -19.95
C LEU A 1 2.43 -12.79 -19.09
N SER A 2 2.38 -12.77 -18.56
CA SER A 2 1.55 -12.70 -17.73
C SER A 2 1.30 -11.55 -17.03
N SER A 3 0.25 -11.21 -16.89
CA SER A 3 -0.23 -10.30 -15.97
C SER A 3 0.08 -10.78 -14.62
N GLY A 4 0.52 -9.99 -13.77
CA GLY A 4 0.82 -10.37 -12.42
C GLY A 4 -0.41 -10.85 -11.67
N LEU A 5 -0.18 -11.48 -10.55
CA LEU A 5 -1.20 -11.92 -9.62
C LEU A 5 -1.63 -10.74 -8.75
N SER A 6 -2.91 -10.49 -8.65
CA SER A 6 -3.45 -9.50 -7.72
C SER A 6 -3.79 -10.18 -6.41
N VAL A 7 -3.26 -9.65 -5.31
CA VAL A 7 -3.48 -10.19 -3.98
C VAL A 7 -4.05 -9.09 -3.10
N TYR A 8 -5.13 -9.41 -2.40
CA TYR A 8 -5.77 -8.49 -1.46
C TYR A 8 -5.78 -9.14 -0.09
N PHE A 9 -5.52 -8.37 0.94
CA PHE A 9 -5.57 -8.87 2.31
C PHE A 9 -6.03 -7.76 3.25
N GLY A 10 -6.47 -8.17 4.41
CA GLY A 10 -6.95 -7.24 5.43
C GLY A 10 -6.51 -7.64 6.81
N VAL A 11 -6.64 -6.71 7.72
CA VAL A 11 -6.42 -6.92 9.15
C VAL A 11 -7.77 -6.85 9.83
N LEU A 12 -8.08 -7.89 10.59
CA LEU A 12 -9.33 -7.96 11.35
C LEU A 12 -9.02 -7.84 12.82
N ALA A 13 -9.83 -7.06 13.53
CA ALA A 13 -9.78 -7.03 14.98
C ALA A 13 -10.74 -8.06 15.53
N ASP A 14 -10.32 -8.72 16.62
CA ASP A 14 -11.22 -9.62 17.32
C ASP A 14 -12.41 -8.84 17.87
N ALA A 15 -13.57 -9.48 17.84
CA ALA A 15 -14.79 -8.91 18.34
C ALA A 15 -15.26 -9.67 19.58
N PRO A 16 -16.13 -9.07 20.40
CA PRO A 16 -16.73 -9.80 21.51
C PRO A 16 -17.42 -11.07 21.03
N GLN A 17 -17.54 -12.03 21.93
CA GLN A 17 -18.14 -13.32 21.62
C GLN A 17 -19.52 -13.12 21.00
N GLY A 18 -19.75 -13.79 19.87
CA GLY A 18 -21.03 -13.71 19.17
C GLY A 18 -21.10 -12.60 18.13
N GLU A 19 -20.07 -11.77 17.99
CA GLU A 19 -20.01 -10.71 16.99
C GLU A 19 -19.01 -11.06 15.90
N LEU A 20 -19.21 -10.44 14.73
CA LEU A 20 -18.28 -10.61 13.61
C LEU A 20 -17.03 -9.76 13.84
N PRO A 21 -15.86 -10.25 13.38
CA PRO A 21 -14.65 -9.43 13.42
C PRO A 21 -14.81 -8.14 12.62
N VAL A 22 -14.06 -7.12 12.99
CA VAL A 22 -14.12 -5.80 12.38
C VAL A 22 -12.90 -5.60 11.51
N LEU A 23 -13.12 -5.16 10.26
CA LEU A 23 -12.02 -4.81 9.38
C LEU A 23 -11.36 -3.52 9.86
N CYS A 24 -10.05 -3.57 10.08
CA CYS A 24 -9.27 -2.43 10.56
C CYS A 24 -8.47 -1.77 9.44
N GLY A 25 -8.00 -2.55 8.49
CA GLY A 25 -7.19 -2.07 7.38
C GLY A 25 -7.12 -3.10 6.28
N TYR A 26 -6.64 -2.66 5.13
CA TYR A 26 -6.59 -3.49 3.94
C TYR A 26 -5.47 -3.05 3.02
N ALA A 27 -5.04 -3.96 2.15
CA ALA A 27 -4.06 -3.67 1.11
C ALA A 27 -4.31 -4.55 -0.09
N GLY A 28 -3.96 -4.05 -1.26
CA GLY A 28 -3.98 -4.81 -2.49
C GLY A 28 -2.73 -4.54 -3.28
N VAL A 29 -2.15 -5.57 -3.86
CA VAL A 29 -0.92 -5.46 -4.63
C VAL A 29 -1.04 -6.33 -5.88
N LYS A 30 -0.56 -5.80 -7.00
CA LYS A 30 -0.40 -6.58 -8.23
C LYS A 30 1.04 -7.03 -8.29
N ILE A 31 1.25 -8.33 -8.19
CA ILE A 31 2.59 -8.92 -8.11
C ILE A 31 3.15 -9.12 -9.51
N GLY A 32 4.41 -8.77 -9.69
CA GLY A 32 5.18 -8.97 -10.89
C GLY A 32 6.64 -8.67 -10.61
N LEU A 33 7.46 -8.64 -11.65
CA LEU A 33 8.85 -8.18 -11.52
C LEU A 33 8.85 -6.76 -10.96
N ASP A 34 7.95 -5.93 -11.49
CA ASP A 34 7.57 -4.65 -10.92
C ASP A 34 6.17 -4.84 -10.34
N SER A 35 6.08 -4.76 -9.02
CA SER A 35 4.79 -4.86 -8.34
C SER A 35 4.20 -3.48 -8.14
N ASP A 36 2.86 -3.41 -8.11
CA ASP A 36 2.15 -2.15 -7.90
C ASP A 36 1.24 -2.26 -6.69
N VAL A 37 1.37 -1.32 -5.77
CA VAL A 37 0.42 -1.17 -4.67
C VAL A 37 -0.86 -0.57 -5.27
N MET A 38 -1.92 -1.36 -5.29
CA MET A 38 -3.18 -0.96 -5.91
C MET A 38 -4.04 -0.16 -4.95
N THR A 39 -4.01 -0.53 -3.68
CA THR A 39 -4.78 0.13 -2.64
C THR A 39 -4.17 -0.17 -1.28
N MET A 40 -4.36 0.73 -0.35
CA MET A 40 -3.96 0.53 1.04
C MET A 40 -4.71 1.52 1.91
N GLY A 41 -5.28 1.05 3.00
CA GLY A 41 -6.00 1.93 3.89
C GLY A 41 -6.10 1.36 5.29
N VAL A 42 -6.21 2.26 6.26
CA VAL A 42 -6.51 1.94 7.65
C VAL A 42 -7.76 2.72 8.00
N LEU A 43 -8.76 2.02 8.54
CA LEU A 43 -10.02 2.69 8.89
C LEU A 43 -9.78 3.69 10.03
N PRO A 44 -10.57 4.79 10.06
CA PRO A 44 -10.28 5.91 10.96
C PRO A 44 -10.10 5.53 12.43
N ASP A 45 -10.94 4.63 12.94
CA ASP A 45 -10.89 4.24 14.34
C ASP A 45 -9.63 3.45 14.71
N PHE A 46 -8.89 2.98 13.71
CA PHE A 46 -7.70 2.14 13.93
C PHE A 46 -6.40 2.81 13.53
N ARG A 47 -6.45 4.09 13.17
CA ARG A 47 -5.26 4.84 12.80
C ARG A 47 -4.39 5.14 14.02
N GLY A 48 -3.10 5.36 13.77
CA GLY A 48 -2.16 5.69 14.83
C GLY A 48 -1.70 4.49 15.66
N ARG A 49 -1.97 3.27 15.19
CA ARG A 49 -1.60 2.03 15.89
C ARG A 49 -0.56 1.20 15.15
N GLY A 50 0.07 1.75 14.12
CA GLY A 50 1.09 1.04 13.35
C GLY A 50 0.55 0.06 12.33
N LEU A 51 -0.75 0.05 12.03
CA LEU A 51 -1.34 -0.88 11.08
C LEU A 51 -0.88 -0.61 9.65
N GLY A 52 -0.74 0.65 9.27
CA GLY A 52 -0.25 0.99 7.93
C GLY A 52 1.14 0.45 7.69
N ARG A 53 2.02 0.58 8.68
CA ARG A 53 3.37 0.02 8.60
C ARG A 53 3.31 -1.51 8.52
N ALA A 54 2.49 -2.15 9.34
CA ALA A 54 2.36 -3.61 9.34
C ALA A 54 1.83 -4.12 7.99
N LEU A 55 0.84 -3.43 7.42
CA LEU A 55 0.32 -3.77 6.10
C LEU A 55 1.39 -3.64 5.02
N MET A 56 2.17 -2.55 5.06
CA MET A 56 3.24 -2.35 4.09
C MET A 56 4.33 -3.40 4.23
N GLU A 57 4.71 -3.75 5.46
CA GLU A 57 5.70 -4.80 5.69
C GLU A 57 5.24 -6.14 5.15
N ALA A 58 3.96 -6.48 5.38
CA ALA A 58 3.40 -7.72 4.86
C ALA A 58 3.37 -7.73 3.33
N LEU A 59 2.99 -6.61 2.73
CA LEU A 59 2.95 -6.47 1.28
C LEU A 59 4.35 -6.62 0.68
N LEU A 60 5.34 -5.98 1.26
CA LEU A 60 6.72 -6.04 0.77
C LEU A 60 7.30 -7.44 0.93
N GLU A 61 6.97 -8.11 2.03
CA GLU A 61 7.43 -9.49 2.23
C GLU A 61 6.84 -10.41 1.16
N LEU A 62 5.55 -10.26 0.87
CA LEU A 62 4.90 -11.03 -0.19
C LEU A 62 5.57 -10.76 -1.55
N ALA A 63 5.84 -9.50 -1.85
CA ALA A 63 6.50 -9.13 -3.10
C ALA A 63 7.89 -9.78 -3.21
N ARG A 64 8.66 -9.76 -2.12
CA ARG A 64 9.98 -10.41 -2.09
C ARG A 64 9.87 -11.90 -2.33
N GLN A 65 8.94 -12.57 -1.67
CA GLN A 65 8.74 -14.01 -1.82
C GLN A 65 8.37 -14.40 -3.24
N ARG A 66 7.72 -13.51 -3.97
CA ARG A 66 7.30 -13.74 -5.34
C ARG A 66 8.31 -13.26 -6.38
N GLY A 67 9.48 -12.80 -5.95
CA GLY A 67 10.57 -12.43 -6.84
C GLY A 67 10.49 -11.03 -7.42
N SER A 68 9.69 -10.15 -6.84
CA SER A 68 9.62 -8.76 -7.29
C SER A 68 10.97 -8.08 -7.07
N GLU A 69 11.35 -7.23 -8.03
CA GLU A 69 12.56 -6.42 -7.91
C GLU A 69 12.24 -5.01 -7.47
N ARG A 70 11.09 -4.49 -7.86
CA ARG A 70 10.67 -3.12 -7.56
C ARG A 70 9.19 -3.10 -7.18
N VAL A 71 8.84 -2.15 -6.34
CA VAL A 71 7.44 -1.90 -5.97
C VAL A 71 7.14 -0.43 -6.23
N PHE A 72 6.03 -0.18 -6.90
CA PHE A 72 5.59 1.17 -7.26
C PHE A 72 4.26 1.48 -6.59
N LEU A 73 4.04 2.75 -6.33
CA LEU A 73 2.75 3.25 -5.87
C LEU A 73 2.53 4.69 -6.33
N GLU A 74 1.26 5.09 -6.36
CA GLU A 74 0.85 6.48 -6.55
C GLU A 74 0.11 6.92 -5.30
N VAL A 75 0.39 8.13 -4.84
CA VAL A 75 -0.25 8.68 -3.65
C VAL A 75 -0.63 10.13 -3.91
N ARG A 76 -1.78 10.57 -3.37
CA ARG A 76 -2.19 11.96 -3.50
C ARG A 76 -1.11 12.88 -2.95
N ALA A 77 -0.79 13.94 -3.70
CA ALA A 77 0.28 14.87 -3.32
C ALA A 77 0.02 15.50 -1.96
N SER A 78 -1.24 15.66 -1.57
CA SER A 78 -1.60 16.24 -0.28
C SER A 78 -1.56 15.25 0.88
N ASN A 79 -1.42 13.95 0.60
CA ASN A 79 -1.47 12.93 1.65
C ASN A 79 -0.11 12.78 2.33
N THR A 80 0.27 13.79 3.10
CA THR A 80 1.56 13.82 3.78
C THR A 80 1.78 12.63 4.72
N PRO A 81 0.79 12.21 5.53
CA PRO A 81 1.00 11.05 6.40
C PRO A 81 1.34 9.77 5.63
N ALA A 82 0.67 9.54 4.51
CA ALA A 82 0.95 8.35 3.69
C ALA A 82 2.34 8.44 3.04
N ILE A 83 2.68 9.59 2.49
CA ILE A 83 3.99 9.81 1.88
C ILE A 83 5.10 9.56 2.91
N THR A 84 4.92 10.08 4.13
CA THR A 84 5.88 9.87 5.21
C THR A 84 6.03 8.39 5.54
N LEU A 85 4.91 7.67 5.63
CA LEU A 85 4.94 6.22 5.88
C LEU A 85 5.73 5.49 4.79
N TYR A 86 5.48 5.83 3.53
CA TYR A 86 6.14 5.16 2.41
C TYR A 86 7.64 5.49 2.39
N GLU A 87 8.00 6.74 2.65
CA GLU A 87 9.42 7.12 2.75
C GLU A 87 10.12 6.38 3.89
N GLN A 88 9.45 6.23 5.02
CA GLN A 88 10.00 5.46 6.14
C GLN A 88 10.16 3.99 5.81
N SER A 89 9.36 3.48 4.89
CA SER A 89 9.47 2.10 4.41
C SER A 89 10.54 1.94 3.33
N GLY A 90 11.16 3.05 2.90
CA GLY A 90 12.25 3.03 1.93
C GLY A 90 11.87 3.48 0.53
N PHE A 91 10.62 3.86 0.29
CA PHE A 91 10.22 4.36 -1.01
C PHE A 91 10.83 5.73 -1.28
N GLU A 92 11.18 5.96 -2.54
CA GLU A 92 11.68 7.24 -3.02
C GLU A 92 10.68 7.84 -4.01
N ARG A 93 10.59 9.16 -4.00
CA ARG A 93 9.78 9.86 -5.01
C ARG A 93 10.50 9.80 -6.34
N VAL A 94 9.80 9.36 -7.38
CA VAL A 94 10.40 9.22 -8.72
C VAL A 94 9.70 10.06 -9.77
N GLY A 95 8.59 10.69 -9.45
CA GLY A 95 7.89 11.54 -10.40
C GLY A 95 6.56 12.04 -9.88
N VAL A 96 5.87 12.80 -10.73
CA VAL A 96 4.54 13.33 -10.46
C VAL A 96 3.69 13.10 -11.70
N THR A 97 2.49 12.57 -11.51
CA THR A 97 1.50 12.48 -12.59
C THR A 97 0.43 13.53 -12.33
N LYS A 98 0.34 14.51 -13.25
CA LYS A 98 -0.59 15.61 -13.11
C LYS A 98 -2.04 15.13 -13.19
N ALA A 99 -2.88 15.63 -12.29
CA ALA A 99 -4.31 15.40 -12.29
C ALA A 99 -4.69 13.92 -12.37
N TYR A 100 -3.90 13.06 -11.73
CA TYR A 100 -4.08 11.62 -11.74
C TYR A 100 -5.35 11.21 -11.00
N PHE A 101 -5.58 11.80 -9.83
CA PHE A 101 -6.76 11.50 -9.01
C PHE A 101 -7.91 12.40 -9.37
N ARG A 102 -9.12 11.88 -9.14
CA ARG A 102 -10.37 12.62 -9.33
C ARG A 102 -11.15 12.65 -8.03
N ASN A 103 -12.04 13.63 -7.89
CA ASN A 103 -12.98 13.74 -6.77
C ASN A 103 -12.32 13.76 -5.39
N PRO A 104 -11.45 14.71 -5.08
CA PRO A 104 -11.06 15.87 -5.88
C PRO A 104 -9.94 15.59 -6.86
N ARG A 105 -9.81 16.47 -7.85
CA ARG A 105 -8.73 16.40 -8.80
C ARG A 105 -7.43 16.77 -8.10
N GLU A 106 -6.43 15.91 -8.24
CA GLU A 106 -5.16 16.11 -7.56
C GLU A 106 -4.05 15.35 -8.27
N ASP A 107 -2.84 15.88 -8.17
CA ASP A 107 -1.66 15.21 -8.69
C ASP A 107 -1.30 13.99 -7.85
N ALA A 108 -0.68 13.01 -8.47
CA ALA A 108 -0.10 11.87 -7.78
C ALA A 108 1.40 12.05 -7.66
N VAL A 109 1.93 11.74 -6.49
CA VAL A 109 3.36 11.53 -6.31
C VAL A 109 3.62 10.06 -6.60
N ASN A 110 4.52 9.77 -7.53
CA ASN A 110 4.89 8.41 -7.88
C ASN A 110 6.10 8.02 -7.03
N MET A 111 6.02 6.86 -6.40
CA MET A 111 7.08 6.39 -5.51
C MET A 111 7.50 4.97 -5.89
N ARG A 112 8.75 4.66 -5.62
CA ARG A 112 9.34 3.37 -5.97
C ARG A 112 10.24 2.88 -4.85
N LEU A 113 10.19 1.58 -4.62
CA LEU A 113 11.12 0.89 -3.72
C LEU A 113 11.80 -0.24 -4.49
N VAL A 114 13.12 -0.29 -4.45
CA VAL A 114 13.89 -1.40 -5.02
C VAL A 114 14.11 -2.43 -3.90
N ILE A 115 13.62 -3.64 -4.08
CA ILE A 115 13.69 -4.70 -3.06
C ILE A 115 14.49 -5.91 -3.52
N GLY A 116 14.81 -6.00 -4.80
CA GLY A 116 15.55 -7.11 -5.35
C GLY A 116 16.84 -6.65 -6.00
N ALA A 117 17.71 -7.60 -6.26
CA ALA A 117 18.96 -7.32 -6.95
C ALA A 117 18.78 -7.37 -8.46
#